data_d09b88071d4932dcbb0dd3fb7304cebd
#
_entry.id   d09b88071d4932dcbb0dd3fb7304cebd
#
_cell.length_a   1.000
_cell.length_b   1.000
_cell.length_c   1.000
_cell.angle_alpha   90.00
_cell.angle_beta   90.00
_cell.angle_gamma   90.00
#
_symmetry.space_group_name_H-M   'P 1'
#
loop_
_entity.id
_entity.type
_entity.pdbx_description
1 polymer ?
#
loop_
_entity_poly.entity_id
_entity_poly.type
_entity_poly.pdbx_seq_one_letter_code
_entity_poly.pdbx_strand_id
1 'polypeptide(L)'
;MRYCWLLLGFIWCGLAIAAPEDTNVDSDAANDKNIKDVFLAPGWGKLSFDAPTPGTYQLPALESASGGQVLDTSGAAQDLDSYLGDKLTLLSFIYRTCDDVNGCPLSTTVLYTVAKRIAEEPALQGQLRLLTLSFDPQGDTPQAMAEYEESILGEAELDWNFLTTKSESELKPILSAYQQSVVKDKTSEDGKGKFSHILRVFLIDTEKQIRNIYSLSFLHPDILVNDVKTLIMEQISIDKKDLNEVSLEQSLERNTTPIAEIRDN
;
A
#
# COMPACT_ATOMS: atom_id res chain seq x y z
N MET A 1 -53.48 43.21 36.34
CA MET A 1 -53.06 44.49 36.94
C MET A 1 -51.97 45.00 36.06
N ARG A 2 -52.30 45.88 35.20
CA ARG A 2 -52.13 47.37 35.22
C ARG A 2 -50.71 47.72 34.79
N TYR A 3 -50.66 48.20 33.54
CA TYR A 3 -50.19 49.50 33.04
C TYR A 3 -48.71 49.83 33.31
N CYS A 4 -47.90 50.31 32.36
CA CYS A 4 -48.05 51.61 31.74
C CYS A 4 -47.14 51.74 30.51
N TRP A 5 -47.68 52.35 29.50
CA TRP A 5 -47.05 52.95 28.32
C TRP A 5 -46.11 54.08 28.70
N LEU A 6 -45.05 54.23 27.97
CA LEU A 6 -44.58 55.58 27.58
C LEU A 6 -43.78 55.54 26.26
N LEU A 7 -44.37 56.13 25.27
CA LEU A 7 -43.77 56.60 24.03
C LEU A 7 -42.98 57.90 24.32
N LEU A 8 -41.78 58.01 23.75
CA LEU A 8 -41.20 59.30 23.40
C LEU A 8 -40.32 59.10 22.19
N GLY A 9 -40.71 59.79 21.19
CA GLY A 9 -40.13 59.96 19.91
C GLY A 9 -39.10 61.09 19.81
N PHE A 10 -38.58 61.18 18.62
CA PHE A 10 -37.77 62.25 18.00
C PHE A 10 -36.29 62.24 18.34
N ILE A 11 -35.37 62.30 17.42
CA ILE A 11 -35.15 63.35 16.39
C ILE A 11 -34.24 62.76 15.28
N TRP A 12 -34.66 63.03 14.06
CA TRP A 12 -33.90 62.78 12.83
C TRP A 12 -32.88 63.94 12.71
N CYS A 13 -31.58 63.64 12.88
CA CYS A 13 -30.52 64.55 12.50
C CYS A 13 -29.69 63.93 11.41
N GLY A 14 -29.96 64.36 10.19
CA GLY A 14 -29.14 63.99 9.03
C GLY A 14 -27.74 64.58 9.17
N LEU A 15 -26.76 63.69 9.22
CA LEU A 15 -25.39 64.05 8.92
C LEU A 15 -24.97 63.30 7.67
N ALA A 16 -24.79 64.01 6.59
CA ALA A 16 -24.13 63.55 5.41
C ALA A 16 -22.64 63.30 5.80
N ILE A 17 -22.25 62.06 5.83
CA ILE A 17 -20.84 61.69 5.92
C ILE A 17 -20.38 61.39 4.50
N ALA A 18 -19.46 62.21 4.03
CA ALA A 18 -18.73 62.04 2.77
C ALA A 18 -18.05 60.66 2.72
N ALA A 19 -18.14 60.00 1.58
CA ALA A 19 -17.38 58.84 1.25
C ALA A 19 -15.86 59.17 1.32
N PRO A 20 -15.05 58.33 1.95
CA PRO A 20 -13.61 58.44 1.76
C PRO A 20 -13.25 57.88 0.39
N GLU A 21 -12.43 58.64 -0.29
CA GLU A 21 -11.79 58.34 -1.56
C GLU A 21 -11.08 56.98 -1.54
N ASP A 22 -11.13 56.33 -2.68
CA ASP A 22 -10.30 55.19 -3.08
C ASP A 22 -8.84 55.39 -2.68
N THR A 23 -8.42 54.71 -1.63
CA THR A 23 -7.01 54.43 -1.46
C THR A 23 -6.71 53.14 -2.23
N ASN A 24 -6.04 53.33 -3.36
CA ASN A 24 -5.31 52.27 -4.05
C ASN A 24 -4.55 51.43 -3.02
N VAL A 25 -5.11 50.27 -2.71
CA VAL A 25 -4.34 49.17 -2.15
C VAL A 25 -3.68 48.52 -3.36
N ASP A 26 -2.49 49.03 -3.70
CA ASP A 26 -1.57 48.33 -4.56
C ASP A 26 -1.36 46.94 -3.97
N SER A 27 -1.91 45.99 -4.66
CA SER A 27 -1.79 44.59 -4.45
C SER A 27 -0.32 44.15 -4.42
N ASP A 28 0.16 43.80 -3.25
CA ASP A 28 1.27 42.85 -3.12
C ASP A 28 0.84 41.41 -3.53
N ALA A 29 0.25 41.30 -4.72
CA ALA A 29 -0.05 40.06 -5.40
C ALA A 29 1.10 39.64 -6.32
N ALA A 30 2.34 39.84 -5.88
CA ALA A 30 3.51 39.55 -6.71
C ALA A 30 4.53 38.63 -6.02
N ASN A 31 4.07 37.67 -5.19
CA ASN A 31 4.99 36.66 -4.67
C ASN A 31 4.41 35.26 -4.54
N ASP A 32 3.44 34.91 -5.38
CA ASP A 32 2.92 33.52 -5.46
C ASP A 32 3.22 32.89 -6.83
N LYS A 33 4.47 33.03 -7.29
CA LYS A 33 4.91 32.50 -8.60
C LYS A 33 5.78 31.27 -8.48
N ASN A 34 5.56 30.36 -7.51
CA ASN A 34 6.29 29.10 -7.52
C ASN A 34 5.60 27.92 -6.83
N ILE A 35 4.29 27.91 -6.73
CA ILE A 35 3.58 26.64 -6.54
C ILE A 35 3.56 26.01 -7.92
N LYS A 36 4.57 25.18 -8.21
CA LYS A 36 4.44 24.23 -9.32
C LYS A 36 3.20 23.41 -8.99
N ASP A 37 2.20 23.45 -9.86
CA ASP A 37 1.05 22.56 -9.77
C ASP A 37 1.57 21.13 -9.72
N VAL A 38 1.61 20.55 -8.53
CA VAL A 38 2.04 19.15 -8.36
C VAL A 38 0.91 18.29 -8.88
N PHE A 39 1.14 17.65 -10.03
CA PHE A 39 0.21 16.66 -10.54
C PHE A 39 0.22 15.44 -9.61
N LEU A 40 -0.90 15.22 -8.91
CA LEU A 40 -1.05 14.07 -8.04
C LEU A 40 -1.37 12.80 -8.85
N ALA A 41 -0.70 11.70 -8.51
CA ALA A 41 -0.94 10.41 -9.11
C ALA A 41 -2.37 9.89 -8.81
N PRO A 42 -2.91 9.00 -9.66
CA PRO A 42 -4.27 8.46 -9.47
C PRO A 42 -4.54 7.87 -8.08
N GLY A 43 -3.55 7.26 -7.45
CA GLY A 43 -3.69 6.67 -6.12
C GLY A 43 -4.08 7.62 -4.98
N TRP A 44 -3.95 8.94 -5.19
CA TRP A 44 -4.43 9.96 -4.25
C TRP A 44 -5.91 10.31 -4.39
N GLY A 45 -6.56 9.88 -5.46
CA GLY A 45 -7.93 10.28 -5.79
C GLY A 45 -8.83 9.12 -6.18
N LYS A 46 -9.79 9.42 -7.03
CA LYS A 46 -10.63 8.41 -7.65
C LYS A 46 -10.02 7.95 -8.96
N LEU A 47 -10.20 6.66 -9.29
CA LEU A 47 -9.91 6.19 -10.64
C LEU A 47 -10.75 6.94 -11.66
N SER A 48 -10.16 7.20 -12.83
CA SER A 48 -10.86 7.78 -13.99
C SER A 48 -11.62 6.74 -14.81
N PHE A 49 -11.59 5.48 -14.40
CA PHE A 49 -12.26 4.33 -15.02
C PHE A 49 -12.74 3.36 -13.94
N ASP A 50 -13.63 2.45 -14.30
CA ASP A 50 -14.07 1.39 -13.39
C ASP A 50 -12.98 0.33 -13.24
N ALA A 51 -12.56 0.04 -12.00
CA ALA A 51 -11.62 -1.02 -11.73
C ALA A 51 -12.20 -2.38 -12.18
N PRO A 52 -11.38 -3.29 -12.73
CA PRO A 52 -11.85 -4.62 -13.14
C PRO A 52 -12.52 -5.36 -11.99
N THR A 53 -13.61 -6.08 -12.27
CA THR A 53 -14.33 -6.86 -11.25
C THR A 53 -13.51 -8.06 -10.80
N PRO A 54 -13.33 -8.29 -9.49
CA PRO A 54 -12.58 -9.44 -9.00
C PRO A 54 -13.08 -10.77 -9.57
N GLY A 55 -12.16 -11.66 -9.92
CA GLY A 55 -12.46 -12.99 -10.46
C GLY A 55 -12.91 -13.04 -11.93
N THR A 56 -13.04 -11.89 -12.62
CA THR A 56 -13.39 -11.87 -14.05
C THR A 56 -12.19 -11.84 -14.99
N TYR A 57 -10.99 -11.81 -14.44
CA TYR A 57 -9.71 -11.77 -15.16
C TYR A 57 -8.69 -12.64 -14.44
N GLN A 58 -7.58 -12.88 -15.10
CA GLN A 58 -6.46 -13.65 -14.55
C GLN A 58 -5.24 -12.77 -14.41
N LEU A 59 -4.46 -13.03 -13.38
CA LEU A 59 -3.14 -12.44 -13.16
C LEU A 59 -2.10 -13.54 -13.43
N PRO A 60 -1.41 -13.52 -14.58
CA PRO A 60 -0.43 -14.56 -14.90
C PRO A 60 0.79 -14.45 -13.98
N ALA A 61 1.47 -15.57 -13.74
CA ALA A 61 2.79 -15.56 -13.13
C ALA A 61 3.80 -14.86 -14.08
N LEU A 62 4.47 -13.84 -13.58
CA LEU A 62 5.45 -13.05 -14.33
C LEU A 62 6.87 -13.58 -14.10
N GLU A 63 7.28 -13.63 -12.84
CA GLU A 63 8.61 -14.07 -12.40
C GLU A 63 8.49 -14.64 -10.97
N SER A 64 9.46 -15.46 -10.56
CA SER A 64 9.55 -15.89 -9.17
C SER A 64 10.08 -14.77 -8.28
N ALA A 65 9.44 -14.56 -7.13
CA ALA A 65 9.94 -13.68 -6.10
C ALA A 65 11.24 -14.22 -5.51
N SER A 66 12.13 -13.32 -5.12
CA SER A 66 13.45 -13.69 -4.60
C SER A 66 13.58 -13.28 -3.14
N GLY A 67 14.23 -14.12 -2.34
CA GLY A 67 14.64 -13.82 -0.98
C GLY A 67 15.91 -12.98 -0.88
N GLY A 68 16.49 -12.95 0.29
CA GLY A 68 17.73 -12.27 0.62
C GLY A 68 17.78 -11.87 2.08
N GLN A 69 18.99 -11.56 2.58
CA GLN A 69 19.17 -11.21 3.99
C GLN A 69 18.64 -9.80 4.27
N VAL A 70 17.79 -9.71 5.27
CA VAL A 70 17.17 -8.46 5.74
C VAL A 70 17.29 -8.38 7.28
N LEU A 71 17.01 -7.19 7.80
CA LEU A 71 16.84 -6.93 9.23
C LEU A 71 15.39 -6.48 9.45
N ASP A 72 14.76 -7.03 10.47
CA ASP A 72 13.48 -6.50 10.96
C ASP A 72 13.68 -5.26 11.84
N THR A 73 12.61 -4.67 12.32
CA THR A 73 12.65 -3.45 13.14
C THR A 73 13.27 -3.67 14.52
N SER A 74 13.39 -4.91 14.98
CA SER A 74 14.16 -5.25 16.20
C SER A 74 15.67 -5.36 15.96
N GLY A 75 16.09 -5.36 14.69
CA GLY A 75 17.46 -5.61 14.26
C GLY A 75 17.83 -7.08 14.14
N ALA A 76 16.85 -7.99 14.28
CA ALA A 76 17.09 -9.41 14.05
C ALA A 76 17.27 -9.71 12.56
N ALA A 77 18.25 -10.56 12.26
CA ALA A 77 18.48 -11.01 10.88
C ALA A 77 17.41 -12.02 10.47
N GLN A 78 16.82 -11.77 9.31
CA GLN A 78 15.80 -12.58 8.70
C GLN A 78 16.16 -12.88 7.24
N ASP A 79 15.49 -13.85 6.64
CA ASP A 79 15.49 -14.03 5.19
C ASP A 79 14.17 -13.50 4.64
N LEU A 80 14.21 -12.63 3.64
CA LEU A 80 13.03 -12.11 2.97
C LEU A 80 12.12 -13.24 2.45
N ASP A 81 12.72 -14.36 2.05
CA ASP A 81 11.99 -15.55 1.59
C ASP A 81 11.09 -16.16 2.67
N SER A 82 11.43 -15.98 3.96
CA SER A 82 10.62 -16.47 5.09
C SER A 82 9.30 -15.71 5.28
N TYR A 83 9.18 -14.54 4.69
CA TYR A 83 7.93 -13.77 4.68
C TYR A 83 7.02 -14.09 3.50
N LEU A 84 7.48 -14.94 2.57
CA LEU A 84 6.77 -15.29 1.34
C LEU A 84 6.24 -16.72 1.39
N GLY A 85 5.11 -16.97 0.74
CA GLY A 85 4.61 -18.32 0.47
C GLY A 85 3.48 -18.79 1.39
N ASP A 86 3.21 -18.13 2.50
CA ASP A 86 2.09 -18.46 3.39
C ASP A 86 0.83 -17.62 3.14
N LYS A 87 1.02 -16.42 2.57
CA LYS A 87 -0.05 -15.46 2.24
C LYS A 87 0.28 -14.72 0.96
N LEU A 88 -0.74 -14.09 0.38
CA LEU A 88 -0.50 -13.06 -0.63
C LEU A 88 0.34 -11.94 -0.02
N THR A 89 1.32 -11.45 -0.74
CA THR A 89 2.23 -10.45 -0.23
C THR A 89 2.29 -9.25 -1.17
N LEU A 90 2.17 -8.04 -0.62
CA LEU A 90 2.48 -6.79 -1.32
C LEU A 90 3.83 -6.28 -0.83
N LEU A 91 4.83 -6.32 -1.71
CA LEU A 91 6.20 -5.85 -1.42
C LEU A 91 6.43 -4.48 -2.06
N SER A 92 6.87 -3.52 -1.25
CA SER A 92 7.28 -2.18 -1.68
C SER A 92 8.72 -1.88 -1.31
N PHE A 93 9.35 -1.02 -2.11
CA PHE A 93 10.70 -0.50 -1.87
C PHE A 93 10.62 1.00 -1.63
N ILE A 94 11.18 1.48 -0.51
CA ILE A 94 11.10 2.88 -0.10
C ILE A 94 12.45 3.38 0.46
N TYR A 95 12.54 4.67 0.72
CA TYR A 95 13.41 5.22 1.76
C TYR A 95 12.60 6.25 2.58
N ARG A 96 12.81 6.24 3.89
CA ARG A 96 11.96 6.93 4.87
C ARG A 96 11.91 8.45 4.66
N THR A 97 12.99 9.06 4.21
CA THR A 97 13.09 10.51 4.02
C THR A 97 12.68 10.99 2.63
N CYS A 98 11.95 10.17 1.85
CA CYS A 98 11.43 10.54 0.55
C CYS A 98 10.41 11.68 0.68
N ASP A 99 10.65 12.79 -0.01
CA ASP A 99 9.80 13.98 -0.05
C ASP A 99 8.98 14.10 -1.36
N ASP A 100 9.10 13.13 -2.27
CA ASP A 100 8.25 13.08 -3.47
C ASP A 100 6.86 12.56 -3.11
N VAL A 101 5.87 13.44 -3.17
CA VAL A 101 4.47 13.10 -2.86
C VAL A 101 3.94 11.93 -3.68
N ASN A 102 4.39 11.75 -4.91
CA ASN A 102 4.00 10.63 -5.78
C ASN A 102 4.95 9.42 -5.66
N GLY A 103 5.94 9.48 -4.79
CA GLY A 103 6.90 8.41 -4.52
C GLY A 103 6.49 7.53 -3.34
N CYS A 104 7.39 7.41 -2.35
CA CYS A 104 7.17 6.58 -1.16
C CYS A 104 5.91 6.94 -0.35
N PRO A 105 5.55 8.23 -0.14
CA PRO A 105 4.32 8.60 0.54
C PRO A 105 3.06 8.03 -0.14
N LEU A 106 2.98 8.08 -1.48
CA LEU A 106 1.89 7.48 -2.23
C LEU A 106 1.81 5.98 -2.00
N SER A 107 2.94 5.28 -2.15
CA SER A 107 3.01 3.83 -1.94
C SER A 107 2.50 3.45 -0.56
N THR A 108 3.01 4.11 0.48
CA THR A 108 2.62 3.85 1.87
C THR A 108 1.13 4.09 2.10
N THR A 109 0.57 5.21 1.58
CA THR A 109 -0.85 5.54 1.74
C THR A 109 -1.76 4.53 1.02
N VAL A 110 -1.40 4.14 -0.21
CA VAL A 110 -2.15 3.13 -0.97
C VAL A 110 -2.12 1.79 -0.25
N LEU A 111 -0.95 1.34 0.19
CA LEU A 111 -0.79 0.07 0.89
C LEU A 111 -1.56 0.04 2.22
N TYR A 112 -1.51 1.13 3.00
CA TYR A 112 -2.31 1.25 4.23
C TYR A 112 -3.81 1.11 3.95
N THR A 113 -4.30 1.79 2.90
CA THR A 113 -5.70 1.72 2.50
C THR A 113 -6.10 0.30 2.07
N VAL A 114 -5.23 -0.38 1.31
CA VAL A 114 -5.45 -1.78 0.88
C VAL A 114 -5.50 -2.72 2.09
N ALA A 115 -4.49 -2.66 2.96
CA ALA A 115 -4.42 -3.52 4.15
C ALA A 115 -5.65 -3.35 5.03
N LYS A 116 -6.07 -2.11 5.26
CA LYS A 116 -7.24 -1.80 6.07
C LYS A 116 -8.52 -2.37 5.46
N ARG A 117 -8.75 -2.17 4.15
CA ARG A 117 -9.92 -2.70 3.45
C ARG A 117 -9.97 -4.23 3.48
N ILE A 118 -8.83 -4.89 3.32
CA ILE A 118 -8.75 -6.36 3.39
C ILE A 118 -9.00 -6.85 4.82
N ALA A 119 -8.45 -6.18 5.84
CA ALA A 119 -8.68 -6.53 7.24
C ALA A 119 -10.12 -6.34 7.71
N GLU A 120 -10.85 -5.37 7.14
CA GLU A 120 -12.26 -5.10 7.43
C GLU A 120 -13.22 -6.13 6.82
N GLU A 121 -12.77 -6.95 5.86
CA GLU A 121 -13.57 -7.95 5.17
C GLU A 121 -13.33 -9.34 5.77
N PRO A 122 -14.27 -9.92 6.57
CA PRO A 122 -14.02 -11.14 7.34
C PRO A 122 -13.53 -12.34 6.51
N ALA A 123 -13.98 -12.44 5.26
CA ALA A 123 -13.57 -13.51 4.35
C ALA A 123 -12.12 -13.39 3.86
N LEU A 124 -11.49 -12.22 4.05
CA LEU A 124 -10.15 -11.91 3.53
C LEU A 124 -9.13 -11.70 4.66
N GLN A 125 -9.59 -11.68 5.91
CA GLN A 125 -8.70 -11.50 7.06
C GLN A 125 -7.59 -12.55 7.09
N GLY A 126 -6.36 -12.09 7.32
CA GLY A 126 -5.19 -12.96 7.39
C GLY A 126 -4.67 -13.47 6.04
N GLN A 127 -5.28 -13.10 4.92
CA GLN A 127 -4.86 -13.56 3.57
C GLN A 127 -3.79 -12.67 2.94
N LEU A 128 -3.54 -11.49 3.48
CA LEU A 128 -2.60 -10.52 2.94
C LEU A 128 -1.55 -10.12 3.96
N ARG A 129 -0.30 -10.09 3.53
CA ARG A 129 0.86 -9.50 4.22
C ARG A 129 1.40 -8.35 3.41
N LEU A 130 1.86 -7.31 4.08
CA LEU A 130 2.61 -6.22 3.48
C LEU A 130 4.06 -6.27 3.92
N LEU A 131 4.95 -6.00 2.99
CA LEU A 131 6.38 -5.84 3.22
C LEU A 131 6.84 -4.50 2.68
N THR A 132 7.52 -3.74 3.50
CA THR A 132 8.20 -2.51 3.10
C THR A 132 9.68 -2.63 3.37
N LEU A 133 10.48 -2.73 2.31
CA LEU A 133 11.93 -2.83 2.40
C LEU A 133 12.58 -1.49 2.05
N SER A 134 13.36 -0.96 2.99
CA SER A 134 14.16 0.23 2.69
C SER A 134 15.34 -0.08 1.78
N PHE A 135 15.60 0.82 0.84
CA PHE A 135 16.79 0.77 0.01
C PHE A 135 17.89 1.77 0.44
N ASP A 136 17.75 2.39 1.62
CA ASP A 136 18.79 3.21 2.25
C ASP A 136 19.26 2.60 3.59
N PRO A 137 20.05 1.52 3.58
CA PRO A 137 20.46 0.84 4.81
C PRO A 137 21.32 1.71 5.74
N GLN A 138 21.85 2.83 5.25
CA GLN A 138 22.63 3.77 6.07
C GLN A 138 21.73 4.75 6.83
N GLY A 139 20.66 5.26 6.18
CA GLY A 139 19.72 6.19 6.78
C GLY A 139 18.58 5.50 7.52
N ASP A 140 18.15 4.36 7.01
CA ASP A 140 17.00 3.60 7.50
C ASP A 140 17.47 2.37 8.29
N THR A 141 18.10 2.64 9.45
CA THR A 141 18.48 1.58 10.41
C THR A 141 17.24 0.86 10.95
N PRO A 142 17.36 -0.34 11.55
CA PRO A 142 16.24 -1.02 12.21
C PRO A 142 15.44 -0.12 13.15
N GLN A 143 16.09 0.69 13.95
CA GLN A 143 15.43 1.64 14.84
C GLN A 143 14.65 2.71 14.05
N ALA A 144 15.25 3.27 13.00
CA ALA A 144 14.57 4.27 12.17
C ALA A 144 13.35 3.67 11.45
N MET A 145 13.43 2.40 11.05
CA MET A 145 12.30 1.67 10.47
C MET A 145 11.23 1.35 11.51
N ALA A 146 11.58 1.08 12.78
CA ALA A 146 10.62 0.93 13.87
C ALA A 146 9.84 2.23 14.14
N GLU A 147 10.54 3.36 14.17
CA GLU A 147 9.90 4.69 14.30
C GLU A 147 8.97 5.00 13.10
N TYR A 148 9.36 4.58 11.91
CA TYR A 148 8.54 4.74 10.71
C TYR A 148 7.31 3.82 10.76
N GLU A 149 7.47 2.56 11.12
CA GLU A 149 6.38 1.60 11.37
C GLU A 149 5.36 2.16 12.35
N GLU A 150 5.80 2.64 13.52
CA GLU A 150 4.92 3.24 14.52
C GLU A 150 4.17 4.46 13.97
N SER A 151 4.84 5.31 13.19
CA SER A 151 4.22 6.49 12.58
C SER A 151 3.14 6.16 11.55
N ILE A 152 3.22 4.99 10.90
CA ILE A 152 2.27 4.53 9.89
C ILE A 152 1.12 3.72 10.53
N LEU A 153 1.46 2.78 11.39
CA LEU A 153 0.50 1.84 11.96
C LEU A 153 -0.21 2.39 13.19
N GLY A 154 0.50 3.14 14.05
CA GLY A 154 -0.04 3.54 15.34
C GLY A 154 -0.57 2.32 16.11
N GLU A 155 -1.88 2.32 16.41
CA GLU A 155 -2.56 1.21 17.09
C GLU A 155 -3.20 0.18 16.11
N ALA A 156 -2.97 0.32 14.79
CA ALA A 156 -3.57 -0.58 13.81
C ALA A 156 -2.85 -1.94 13.79
N GLU A 157 -3.60 -3.01 14.02
CA GLU A 157 -3.09 -4.38 13.93
C GLU A 157 -3.18 -4.89 12.47
N LEU A 158 -2.17 -4.55 11.67
CA LEU A 158 -2.03 -5.00 10.28
C LEU A 158 -0.81 -5.91 10.15
N ASP A 159 -0.91 -6.97 9.33
CA ASP A 159 0.26 -7.80 8.98
C ASP A 159 1.15 -7.03 8.00
N TRP A 160 1.88 -6.06 8.52
CA TRP A 160 2.77 -5.20 7.75
C TRP A 160 4.14 -5.14 8.40
N ASN A 161 5.15 -5.65 7.72
CA ASN A 161 6.52 -5.76 8.23
C ASN A 161 7.40 -4.72 7.52
N PHE A 162 8.18 -4.00 8.32
CA PHE A 162 9.12 -3.00 7.85
C PHE A 162 10.53 -3.54 7.99
N LEU A 163 11.26 -3.52 6.89
CA LEU A 163 12.53 -4.21 6.76
C LEU A 163 13.61 -3.25 6.26
N THR A 164 14.85 -3.53 6.62
CA THR A 164 16.04 -2.92 6.05
C THR A 164 17.09 -4.00 5.79
N THR A 165 18.30 -3.62 5.37
CA THR A 165 19.42 -4.54 5.25
C THR A 165 20.60 -4.02 6.08
N LYS A 166 21.56 -4.89 6.40
CA LYS A 166 22.77 -4.51 7.13
C LYS A 166 23.68 -3.60 6.30
N SER A 167 23.59 -3.71 4.97
CA SER A 167 24.50 -3.02 4.07
C SER A 167 23.96 -2.95 2.64
N GLU A 168 24.50 -2.04 1.84
CA GLU A 168 24.23 -1.97 0.40
C GLU A 168 24.64 -3.26 -0.34
N SER A 169 25.63 -4.01 0.15
CA SER A 169 26.06 -5.29 -0.43
C SER A 169 25.03 -6.40 -0.26
N GLU A 170 24.29 -6.41 0.85
CA GLU A 170 23.17 -7.34 1.07
C GLU A 170 21.92 -6.90 0.33
N LEU A 171 21.68 -5.60 0.22
CA LEU A 171 20.54 -5.03 -0.51
C LEU A 171 20.61 -5.25 -2.03
N LYS A 172 21.80 -5.10 -2.61
CA LYS A 172 21.99 -5.11 -4.07
C LYS A 172 21.44 -6.37 -4.76
N PRO A 173 21.66 -7.61 -4.28
CA PRO A 173 21.05 -8.79 -4.87
C PRO A 173 19.53 -8.75 -4.89
N ILE A 174 18.90 -8.27 -3.79
CA ILE A 174 17.45 -8.13 -3.69
C ILE A 174 16.95 -7.13 -4.74
N LEU A 175 17.52 -5.92 -4.78
CA LEU A 175 17.14 -4.91 -5.77
C LEU A 175 17.29 -5.43 -7.21
N SER A 176 18.35 -6.18 -7.49
CA SER A 176 18.59 -6.75 -8.80
C SER A 176 17.54 -7.78 -9.19
N ALA A 177 17.13 -8.65 -8.25
CA ALA A 177 16.10 -9.67 -8.49
C ALA A 177 14.73 -9.06 -8.80
N TYR A 178 14.41 -7.93 -8.15
CA TYR A 178 13.16 -7.19 -8.41
C TYR A 178 13.33 -6.10 -9.49
N GLN A 179 14.43 -6.09 -10.22
CA GLN A 179 14.74 -5.12 -11.27
C GLN A 179 14.58 -3.66 -10.79
N GLN A 180 14.91 -3.40 -9.52
CA GLN A 180 14.91 -2.08 -8.93
C GLN A 180 16.24 -1.38 -9.18
N SER A 181 16.18 -0.33 -10.00
CA SER A 181 17.33 0.56 -10.20
C SER A 181 17.22 1.74 -9.23
N VAL A 182 18.14 1.85 -8.32
CA VAL A 182 18.21 2.94 -7.34
C VAL A 182 19.51 3.71 -7.56
N VAL A 183 19.40 5.01 -7.77
CA VAL A 183 20.56 5.90 -7.98
C VAL A 183 20.56 6.93 -6.85
N LYS A 184 21.66 6.95 -6.09
CA LYS A 184 21.86 7.95 -5.04
C LYS A 184 22.35 9.25 -5.67
N ASP A 185 21.63 10.34 -5.46
CA ASP A 185 22.07 11.67 -5.90
C ASP A 185 23.20 12.16 -5.00
N LYS A 186 24.33 12.52 -5.61
CA LYS A 186 25.53 12.99 -4.92
C LYS A 186 25.48 14.50 -4.62
N THR A 187 24.47 15.20 -5.12
CA THR A 187 24.42 16.69 -5.11
C THR A 187 23.53 17.31 -4.05
N SER A 188 22.94 16.51 -3.13
CA SER A 188 22.15 17.08 -2.05
C SER A 188 23.05 17.83 -1.06
N GLU A 189 22.88 19.18 -1.00
CA GLU A 189 23.64 20.09 -0.11
C GLU A 189 23.43 19.81 1.38
N ASP A 190 22.36 19.12 1.74
CA ASP A 190 21.99 18.80 3.13
C ASP A 190 22.56 17.47 3.65
N GLY A 191 23.40 16.79 2.86
CA GLY A 191 24.03 15.52 3.22
C GLY A 191 23.06 14.34 3.34
N LYS A 192 21.75 14.56 3.18
CA LYS A 192 20.74 13.50 3.09
C LYS A 192 20.64 13.08 1.64
N GLY A 193 21.16 11.90 1.33
CA GLY A 193 21.11 11.41 -0.05
C GLY A 193 19.68 11.35 -0.56
N LYS A 194 19.39 12.08 -1.62
CA LYS A 194 18.18 11.84 -2.41
C LYS A 194 18.41 10.63 -3.30
N PHE A 195 17.37 9.85 -3.50
CA PHE A 195 17.43 8.69 -4.35
C PHE A 195 16.44 8.85 -5.51
N SER A 196 16.90 8.51 -6.69
CA SER A 196 16.04 8.36 -7.86
C SER A 196 15.78 6.87 -8.09
N HIS A 197 14.52 6.49 -8.12
CA HIS A 197 14.10 5.12 -8.42
C HIS A 197 12.74 5.12 -9.10
N ILE A 198 12.39 3.99 -9.72
CA ILE A 198 11.04 3.79 -10.25
C ILE A 198 10.16 3.21 -9.16
N LEU A 199 9.07 3.89 -8.82
CA LEU A 199 8.08 3.38 -7.88
C LEU A 199 7.44 2.11 -8.43
N ARG A 200 7.58 1.00 -7.70
CA ARG A 200 6.95 -0.29 -7.98
C ARG A 200 6.50 -0.94 -6.68
N VAL A 201 5.33 -1.54 -6.73
CA VAL A 201 4.82 -2.46 -5.70
C VAL A 201 4.55 -3.80 -6.38
N PHE A 202 4.94 -4.88 -5.76
CA PHE A 202 4.86 -6.24 -6.30
C PHE A 202 3.79 -7.01 -5.56
N LEU A 203 2.85 -7.62 -6.28
CA LEU A 203 1.89 -8.59 -5.73
C LEU A 203 2.44 -9.99 -5.96
N ILE A 204 2.66 -10.72 -4.87
CA ILE A 204 3.28 -12.03 -4.83
C ILE A 204 2.27 -13.03 -4.25
N ASP A 205 2.12 -14.19 -4.87
CA ASP A 205 1.21 -15.24 -4.41
C ASP A 205 1.87 -16.22 -3.42
N THR A 206 1.08 -17.22 -2.99
CA THR A 206 1.52 -18.26 -2.06
C THR A 206 2.51 -19.27 -2.68
N GLU A 207 2.67 -19.27 -4.00
CA GLU A 207 3.70 -20.04 -4.72
C GLU A 207 4.95 -19.19 -4.97
N LYS A 208 5.04 -18.02 -4.34
CA LYS A 208 6.13 -17.05 -4.49
C LYS A 208 6.28 -16.54 -5.93
N GLN A 209 5.17 -16.49 -6.70
CA GLN A 209 5.18 -15.90 -8.02
C GLN A 209 4.73 -14.45 -7.97
N ILE A 210 5.44 -13.57 -8.66
CA ILE A 210 5.01 -12.20 -8.88
C ILE A 210 3.85 -12.23 -9.88
N ARG A 211 2.67 -11.79 -9.45
CA ARG A 211 1.43 -11.83 -10.23
C ARG A 211 1.07 -10.48 -10.83
N ASN A 212 1.55 -9.39 -10.24
CA ASN A 212 1.43 -8.04 -10.79
C ASN A 212 2.53 -7.11 -10.26
N ILE A 213 2.81 -6.06 -11.03
CA ILE A 213 3.76 -4.99 -10.67
C ILE A 213 3.07 -3.65 -10.91
N TYR A 214 2.78 -2.94 -9.83
CA TYR A 214 2.10 -1.65 -9.89
C TYR A 214 3.12 -0.52 -9.95
N SER A 215 3.01 0.31 -10.97
CA SER A 215 3.75 1.56 -11.10
C SER A 215 2.83 2.76 -10.83
N LEU A 216 3.38 3.95 -10.83
CA LEU A 216 2.72 5.21 -10.47
C LEU A 216 1.28 5.36 -11.01
N SER A 217 1.03 5.00 -12.28
CA SER A 217 -0.27 5.19 -12.94
C SER A 217 -1.35 4.20 -12.50
N PHE A 218 -0.95 3.04 -11.97
CA PHE A 218 -1.85 1.95 -11.57
C PHE A 218 -1.75 1.58 -10.10
N LEU A 219 -0.92 2.27 -9.34
CA LEU A 219 -0.84 2.10 -7.88
C LEU A 219 -2.04 2.79 -7.23
N HIS A 220 -3.17 2.08 -7.18
CA HIS A 220 -4.44 2.58 -6.69
C HIS A 220 -5.13 1.53 -5.81
N PRO A 221 -5.73 1.92 -4.65
CA PRO A 221 -6.34 0.96 -3.73
C PRO A 221 -7.39 0.06 -4.38
N ASP A 222 -8.24 0.59 -5.26
CA ASP A 222 -9.31 -0.20 -5.90
C ASP A 222 -8.75 -1.28 -6.83
N ILE A 223 -7.64 -1.00 -7.52
CA ILE A 223 -6.97 -1.98 -8.38
C ILE A 223 -6.34 -3.08 -7.51
N LEU A 224 -5.53 -2.70 -6.53
CA LEU A 224 -4.81 -3.66 -5.69
C LEU A 224 -5.77 -4.55 -4.90
N VAL A 225 -6.84 -4.00 -4.32
CA VAL A 225 -7.86 -4.78 -3.60
C VAL A 225 -8.54 -5.78 -4.53
N ASN A 226 -8.88 -5.39 -5.76
CA ASN A 226 -9.53 -6.28 -6.72
C ASN A 226 -8.59 -7.39 -7.20
N ASP A 227 -7.30 -7.10 -7.38
CA ASP A 227 -6.29 -8.09 -7.73
C ASP A 227 -6.05 -9.09 -6.59
N VAL A 228 -5.94 -8.62 -5.35
CA VAL A 228 -5.85 -9.48 -4.16
C VAL A 228 -7.07 -10.41 -4.08
N LYS A 229 -8.28 -9.87 -4.23
CA LYS A 229 -9.52 -10.67 -4.25
C LYS A 229 -9.55 -11.69 -5.38
N THR A 230 -9.05 -11.32 -6.55
CA THR A 230 -8.97 -12.23 -7.72
C THR A 230 -8.09 -13.43 -7.40
N LEU A 231 -6.91 -13.21 -6.81
CA LEU A 231 -6.01 -14.30 -6.44
C LEU A 231 -6.58 -15.18 -5.31
N ILE A 232 -7.26 -14.60 -4.33
CA ILE A 232 -7.94 -15.38 -3.28
C ILE A 232 -9.04 -16.26 -3.88
N MET A 233 -9.83 -15.73 -4.82
CA MET A 233 -10.85 -16.53 -5.53
C MET A 233 -10.23 -17.65 -6.37
N GLU A 234 -9.10 -17.39 -7.02
CA GLU A 234 -8.33 -18.40 -7.76
C GLU A 234 -7.88 -19.52 -6.84
N GLN A 235 -7.26 -19.19 -5.69
CA GLN A 235 -6.81 -20.18 -4.72
C GLN A 235 -7.96 -21.05 -4.19
N ILE A 236 -9.07 -20.44 -3.79
CA ILE A 236 -10.27 -21.16 -3.32
C ILE A 236 -10.79 -22.13 -4.39
N SER A 237 -10.68 -21.77 -5.66
CA SER A 237 -11.13 -22.60 -6.78
C SER A 237 -10.21 -23.82 -6.99
N ILE A 238 -8.90 -23.63 -6.83
CA ILE A 238 -7.90 -24.70 -6.89
C ILE A 238 -8.12 -25.67 -5.72
N ASP A 239 -8.20 -25.18 -4.49
CA ASP A 239 -8.39 -25.99 -3.29
C ASP A 239 -9.65 -26.85 -3.37
N LYS A 240 -10.76 -26.31 -3.90
CA LYS A 240 -12.00 -27.07 -4.10
C LYS A 240 -11.86 -28.16 -5.14
N LYS A 241 -11.10 -27.92 -6.21
CA LYS A 241 -10.86 -28.92 -7.25
C LYS A 241 -10.05 -30.09 -6.71
N ASP A 242 -8.97 -29.77 -5.98
CA ASP A 242 -8.10 -30.80 -5.38
C ASP A 242 -8.84 -31.66 -4.36
N LEU A 243 -9.69 -31.04 -3.51
CA LEU A 243 -10.54 -31.77 -2.57
C LEU A 243 -11.53 -32.71 -3.27
N ASN A 244 -12.09 -32.29 -4.39
CA ASN A 244 -13.01 -33.15 -5.18
C ASN A 244 -12.27 -34.32 -5.85
N GLU A 245 -11.06 -34.08 -6.37
CA GLU A 245 -10.24 -35.15 -6.96
C GLU A 245 -9.85 -36.20 -5.93
N VAL A 246 -9.35 -35.79 -4.75
CA VAL A 246 -9.02 -36.70 -3.64
C VAL A 246 -10.25 -37.49 -3.18
N SER A 247 -11.42 -36.87 -3.07
CA SER A 247 -12.67 -37.55 -2.70
C SER A 247 -13.10 -38.57 -3.73
N LEU A 248 -12.90 -38.30 -5.02
CA LEU A 248 -13.21 -39.22 -6.11
C LEU A 248 -12.27 -40.43 -6.09
N GLU A 249 -10.95 -40.22 -5.93
CA GLU A 249 -9.97 -41.31 -5.83
C GLU A 249 -10.27 -42.22 -4.66
N GLN A 250 -10.54 -41.70 -3.47
CA GLN A 250 -10.93 -42.51 -2.30
C GLN A 250 -12.23 -43.29 -2.50
N SER A 251 -13.16 -42.76 -3.29
CA SER A 251 -14.40 -43.49 -3.60
C SER A 251 -14.18 -44.63 -4.59
N LEU A 252 -13.27 -44.47 -5.54
CA LEU A 252 -12.88 -45.51 -6.49
C LEU A 252 -12.10 -46.63 -5.79
N GLU A 253 -11.19 -46.34 -4.89
CA GLU A 253 -10.45 -47.35 -4.11
C GLU A 253 -11.37 -48.20 -3.25
N ARG A 254 -12.37 -47.61 -2.61
CA ARG A 254 -13.37 -48.33 -1.81
C ARG A 254 -14.22 -49.29 -2.65
N ASN A 255 -14.50 -48.94 -3.89
CA ASN A 255 -15.30 -49.75 -4.80
C ASN A 255 -14.50 -50.86 -5.52
N THR A 256 -13.15 -50.79 -5.48
CA THR A 256 -12.25 -51.76 -6.10
C THR A 256 -11.70 -52.79 -5.12
N THR A 257 -12.08 -52.75 -3.82
CA THR A 257 -11.69 -53.76 -2.86
C THR A 257 -12.34 -55.10 -3.29
N PRO A 258 -11.58 -56.15 -3.63
CA PRO A 258 -12.14 -57.41 -4.08
C PRO A 258 -12.97 -58.03 -2.96
N ILE A 259 -14.16 -58.53 -3.30
CA ILE A 259 -14.93 -59.46 -2.45
C ILE A 259 -14.06 -60.70 -2.30
N ALA A 260 -13.18 -60.71 -1.31
CA ALA A 260 -12.41 -61.87 -0.96
C ALA A 260 -13.34 -62.92 -0.34
N GLU A 261 -13.63 -63.94 -1.14
CA GLU A 261 -13.93 -65.33 -0.77
C GLU A 261 -14.76 -65.50 0.53
N ILE A 262 -16.07 -65.58 0.33
CA ILE A 262 -16.88 -66.48 1.11
C ILE A 262 -16.61 -67.86 0.48
N ARG A 263 -15.57 -68.58 0.92
CA ARG A 263 -15.42 -70.03 0.73
C ARG A 263 -15.96 -70.73 1.94
N ASP A 264 -16.95 -71.52 1.64
CA ASP A 264 -17.61 -72.51 2.45
C ASP A 264 -16.71 -73.32 3.41
N ASN A 265 -17.23 -73.52 4.62
CA ASN A 265 -17.12 -74.77 5.36
C ASN A 265 -18.46 -75.08 6.01
#